data_fc2a3a86fc6bab0d0696d864d18c5ef0
#
_entry.id   fc2a3a86fc6bab0d0696d864d18c5ef0
#
_cell.length_a   1.000
_cell.length_b   1.000
_cell.length_c   1.000
_cell.angle_alpha   90.00
_cell.angle_beta   90.00
_cell.angle_gamma   90.00
#
_symmetry.space_group_name_H-M   'P 1'
#
loop_
_entity.id
_entity.type
_entity.pdbx_description
1 polymer ?
#
loop_
_entity_poly.entity_id
_entity_poly.type
_entity_poly.pdbx_seq_one_letter_code
_entity_poly.pdbx_strand_id
1 'polypeptide(L)'
;SGRSELARVIYGADKNQTGKLFVNGKEAKINAPIDAMNLGMGLLPDDRKAEGIIADLSVRENIILAMQAKRGMFKLLPMSRQNEIADKYIELLQIKTASRETLIGQLSGGNQQKVILARWLATDPEFLILDEPTRGIDVGTKTEIQKLVIELADQGKSLIFISSEIEE
;
A
#
# COMPACT_ATOMS: atom_id res chain seq x y z
N SER A 1 -1.14 -9.43 18.41
CA SER A 1 -0.57 -10.79 18.24
C SER A 1 0.90 -10.78 17.79
N GLY A 2 1.55 -9.63 17.77
CA GLY A 2 2.97 -9.48 17.37
C GLY A 2 3.20 -9.46 15.85
N ARG A 3 2.22 -9.83 15.03
CA ARG A 3 2.37 -9.89 13.56
C ARG A 3 2.43 -8.50 12.93
N SER A 4 1.51 -7.63 13.29
CA SER A 4 1.47 -6.23 12.80
C SER A 4 2.69 -5.45 13.27
N GLU A 5 3.11 -5.65 14.53
CA GLU A 5 4.32 -5.04 15.08
C GLU A 5 5.57 -5.50 14.31
N LEU A 6 5.64 -6.80 13.95
CA LEU A 6 6.74 -7.32 13.14
C LEU A 6 6.72 -6.68 11.73
N ALA A 7 5.55 -6.57 11.09
CA ALA A 7 5.41 -5.92 9.79
C ALA A 7 5.91 -4.46 9.83
N ARG A 8 5.55 -3.71 10.87
CA ARG A 8 5.97 -2.32 11.09
C ARG A 8 7.47 -2.20 11.30
N VAL A 9 8.08 -3.13 12.06
CA VAL A 9 9.53 -3.19 12.27
C VAL A 9 10.26 -3.51 10.97
N ILE A 10 9.81 -4.49 10.19
CA ILE A 10 10.40 -4.84 8.89
C ILE A 10 10.36 -3.64 7.94
N TYR A 11 9.27 -2.88 7.96
CA TYR A 11 9.09 -1.72 7.10
C TYR A 11 9.77 -0.44 7.61
N GLY A 12 10.29 -0.46 8.84
CA GLY A 12 10.95 0.69 9.47
C GLY A 12 9.99 1.75 10.01
N ALA A 13 8.70 1.41 10.18
CA ALA A 13 7.73 2.26 10.86
C ALA A 13 7.96 2.26 12.37
N ASP A 14 8.40 1.13 12.92
CA ASP A 14 8.82 0.98 14.32
C ASP A 14 10.30 0.62 14.39
N LYS A 15 10.96 1.00 15.49
CA LYS A 15 12.39 0.73 15.68
C LYS A 15 12.66 -0.73 15.97
N ASN A 16 13.58 -1.33 15.22
CA ASN A 16 14.13 -2.64 15.55
C ASN A 16 15.12 -2.50 16.71
N GLN A 17 14.94 -3.31 17.76
CA GLN A 17 15.85 -3.34 18.91
C GLN A 17 16.89 -4.46 18.80
N THR A 18 16.56 -5.56 18.11
CA THR A 18 17.43 -6.73 17.97
C THR A 18 17.15 -7.47 16.67
N GLY A 19 18.19 -8.15 16.14
CA GLY A 19 18.06 -8.95 14.93
C GLY A 19 18.64 -8.28 13.69
N LYS A 20 18.64 -9.03 12.58
CA LYS A 20 19.14 -8.59 11.28
C LYS A 20 18.09 -8.87 10.21
N LEU A 21 17.97 -7.94 9.27
CA LEU A 21 17.13 -8.09 8.10
C LEU A 21 18.02 -8.29 6.86
N PHE A 22 17.64 -9.23 6.00
CA PHE A 22 18.30 -9.46 4.72
C PHE A 22 17.29 -9.29 3.60
N VAL A 23 17.65 -8.51 2.60
CA VAL A 23 16.88 -8.31 1.37
C VAL A 23 17.74 -8.77 0.20
N ASN A 24 17.24 -9.72 -0.59
CA ASN A 24 17.99 -10.31 -1.71
C ASN A 24 19.38 -10.82 -1.28
N GLY A 25 19.47 -11.46 -0.10
CA GLY A 25 20.71 -12.02 0.44
C GLY A 25 21.72 -11.00 1.00
N LYS A 26 21.40 -9.71 1.02
CA LYS A 26 22.25 -8.65 1.57
C LYS A 26 21.63 -8.10 2.86
N GLU A 27 22.48 -7.87 3.87
CA GLU A 27 22.04 -7.23 5.12
C GLU A 27 21.52 -5.81 4.80
N ALA A 28 20.26 -5.56 5.17
CA ALA A 28 19.59 -4.27 4.97
C ALA A 28 19.39 -3.57 6.32
N LYS A 29 19.74 -2.29 6.37
CA LYS A 29 19.46 -1.43 7.52
C LYS A 29 18.28 -0.53 7.15
N ILE A 30 17.14 -0.82 7.77
CA ILE A 30 15.90 -0.04 7.58
C ILE A 30 15.66 0.72 8.88
N ASN A 31 15.84 2.03 8.86
CA ASN A 31 15.65 2.92 10.01
C ASN A 31 14.38 3.76 9.88
N ALA A 32 13.84 3.86 8.68
CA ALA A 32 12.62 4.61 8.35
C ALA A 32 11.90 3.99 7.16
N PRO A 33 10.58 4.25 6.97
CA PRO A 33 9.81 3.74 5.84
C PRO A 33 10.42 4.07 4.46
N ILE A 34 11.09 5.20 4.33
CA ILE A 34 11.74 5.57 3.07
C ILE A 34 12.86 4.60 2.67
N ASP A 35 13.56 4.00 3.64
CA ASP A 35 14.60 3.00 3.37
C ASP A 35 13.96 1.73 2.78
N ALA A 36 12.85 1.27 3.37
CA ALA A 36 12.08 0.13 2.84
C ALA A 36 11.53 0.42 1.44
N MET A 37 10.98 1.62 1.22
CA MET A 37 10.48 2.03 -0.10
C MET A 37 11.59 2.03 -1.15
N ASN A 38 12.81 2.47 -0.81
CA ASN A 38 13.96 2.46 -1.70
C ASN A 38 14.45 1.03 -2.02
N LEU A 39 14.17 0.07 -1.15
CA LEU A 39 14.40 -1.35 -1.38
C LEU A 39 13.24 -2.07 -2.12
N GLY A 40 12.28 -1.31 -2.66
CA GLY A 40 11.16 -1.88 -3.40
C GLY A 40 10.08 -2.49 -2.52
N MET A 41 9.95 -2.06 -1.27
CA MET A 41 8.93 -2.54 -0.34
C MET A 41 7.72 -1.61 -0.29
N GLY A 42 6.52 -2.18 -0.03
CA GLY A 42 5.31 -1.46 0.32
C GLY A 42 4.64 -2.07 1.55
N LEU A 43 3.94 -1.25 2.33
CA LEU A 43 3.18 -1.68 3.50
C LEU A 43 1.76 -1.16 3.44
N LEU A 44 0.78 -2.07 3.42
CA LEU A 44 -0.62 -1.77 3.66
C LEU A 44 -0.89 -2.04 5.15
N PRO A 45 -1.18 -1.00 5.95
CA PRO A 45 -1.32 -1.13 7.40
C PRO A 45 -2.69 -1.67 7.81
N ASP A 46 -2.78 -2.29 8.99
CA ASP A 46 -4.03 -2.76 9.62
C ASP A 46 -5.02 -1.62 9.84
N ASP A 47 -4.60 -0.51 10.46
CA ASP A 47 -5.47 0.65 10.64
C ASP A 47 -5.45 1.58 9.43
N ARG A 48 -6.33 1.25 8.47
CA ARG A 48 -6.53 2.03 7.25
C ARG A 48 -6.81 3.50 7.52
N LYS A 49 -7.60 3.81 8.56
CA LYS A 49 -8.05 5.19 8.84
C LYS A 49 -6.98 6.03 9.52
N ALA A 50 -6.23 5.45 10.44
CA ALA A 50 -5.19 6.16 11.16
C ALA A 50 -3.87 6.24 10.39
N GLU A 51 -3.51 5.18 9.65
CA GLU A 51 -2.19 5.04 9.04
C GLU A 51 -2.22 4.87 7.51
N GLY A 52 -3.37 4.50 6.96
CA GLY A 52 -3.48 4.16 5.54
C GLY A 52 -3.84 5.34 4.65
N ILE A 53 -4.87 6.10 4.98
CA ILE A 53 -5.40 7.18 4.15
C ILE A 53 -5.13 8.55 4.75
N ILE A 54 -5.08 9.58 3.89
CA ILE A 54 -5.19 10.97 4.29
C ILE A 54 -6.56 11.43 3.85
N ALA A 55 -7.53 11.44 4.77
CA ALA A 55 -8.97 11.56 4.50
C ALA A 55 -9.36 12.82 3.72
N ASP A 56 -8.66 13.93 3.97
CA ASP A 56 -8.91 15.24 3.37
C ASP A 56 -8.19 15.43 2.03
N LEU A 57 -7.42 14.46 1.56
CA LEU A 57 -6.82 14.44 0.24
C LEU A 57 -7.68 13.65 -0.74
N SER A 58 -7.56 14.01 -2.03
CA SER A 58 -8.25 13.32 -3.12
C SER A 58 -7.74 11.87 -3.31
N VAL A 59 -8.50 11.07 -4.05
CA VAL A 59 -8.08 9.75 -4.52
C VAL A 59 -6.75 9.85 -5.26
N ARG A 60 -6.60 10.80 -6.20
CA ARG A 60 -5.35 11.04 -6.93
C ARG A 60 -4.19 11.30 -5.99
N GLU A 61 -4.33 12.22 -5.06
CA GLU A 61 -3.27 12.58 -4.11
C GLU A 61 -2.86 11.41 -3.24
N ASN A 62 -3.83 10.63 -2.76
CA ASN A 62 -3.54 9.41 -1.99
C ASN A 62 -2.82 8.34 -2.82
N ILE A 63 -3.14 8.17 -4.11
CA ILE A 63 -2.47 7.21 -5.00
C ILE A 63 -1.03 7.60 -5.24
N ILE A 64 -0.74 8.88 -5.55
CA ILE A 64 0.61 9.30 -5.93
C ILE A 64 1.56 9.52 -4.74
N LEU A 65 1.04 9.47 -3.51
CA LEU A 65 1.76 9.86 -2.30
C LEU A 65 3.10 9.15 -2.13
N ALA A 66 3.14 7.83 -2.29
CA ALA A 66 4.36 7.04 -2.14
C ALA A 66 5.38 7.33 -3.25
N MET A 67 4.91 7.48 -4.48
CA MET A 67 5.78 7.88 -5.60
C MET A 67 6.38 9.26 -5.36
N GLN A 68 5.59 10.20 -4.87
CA GLN A 68 6.06 11.55 -4.55
C GLN A 68 7.09 11.52 -3.43
N ALA A 69 6.86 10.70 -2.38
CA ALA A 69 7.82 10.54 -1.29
C ALA A 69 9.17 9.98 -1.79
N LYS A 70 9.16 8.98 -2.67
CA LYS A 70 10.40 8.43 -3.29
C LYS A 70 11.16 9.46 -4.13
N ARG A 71 10.46 10.36 -4.81
CA ARG A 71 11.08 11.42 -5.63
C ARG A 71 11.67 12.54 -4.80
N GLY A 72 11.18 12.73 -3.57
CA GLY A 72 11.55 13.80 -2.68
C GLY A 72 10.73 15.08 -2.88
N MET A 73 10.85 15.98 -1.89
CA MET A 73 10.00 17.17 -1.77
C MET A 73 10.16 18.16 -2.94
N PHE A 74 11.35 18.24 -3.54
CA PHE A 74 11.65 19.24 -4.58
C PHE A 74 11.42 18.74 -6.02
N LYS A 75 11.06 17.47 -6.21
CA LYS A 75 10.83 16.87 -7.53
C LYS A 75 9.38 16.46 -7.70
N LEU A 76 8.48 17.45 -7.68
CA LEU A 76 7.04 17.21 -7.80
C LEU A 76 6.70 16.52 -9.12
N LEU A 77 5.79 15.54 -9.04
CA LEU A 77 5.19 14.93 -10.23
C LEU A 77 4.33 15.98 -10.94
N PRO A 78 4.51 16.20 -12.26
CA PRO A 78 3.63 17.04 -13.03
C PRO A 78 2.16 16.58 -12.91
N MET A 79 1.21 17.52 -12.91
CA MET A 79 -0.22 17.21 -12.75
C MET A 79 -0.73 16.22 -13.80
N SER A 80 -0.29 16.36 -15.04
CA SER A 80 -0.65 15.42 -16.12
C SER A 80 -0.25 13.99 -15.79
N ARG A 81 0.96 13.79 -15.22
CA ARG A 81 1.44 12.47 -14.82
C ARG A 81 0.71 11.93 -13.59
N GLN A 82 0.39 12.80 -12.63
CA GLN A 82 -0.44 12.42 -11.49
C GLN A 82 -1.81 11.90 -11.95
N ASN A 83 -2.45 12.63 -12.88
CA ASN A 83 -3.75 12.26 -13.44
C ASN A 83 -3.69 10.92 -14.17
N GLU A 84 -2.70 10.72 -15.02
CA GLU A 84 -2.50 9.48 -15.76
C GLU A 84 -2.35 8.27 -14.81
N ILE A 85 -1.54 8.41 -13.77
CA ILE A 85 -1.33 7.35 -12.77
C ILE A 85 -2.62 7.06 -12.03
N ALA A 86 -3.32 8.10 -11.56
CA ALA A 86 -4.57 7.93 -10.82
C ALA A 86 -5.64 7.24 -11.68
N ASP A 87 -5.85 7.70 -12.91
CA ASP A 87 -6.84 7.12 -13.81
C ASP A 87 -6.52 5.65 -14.13
N LYS A 88 -5.24 5.33 -14.39
CA LYS A 88 -4.78 3.96 -14.61
C LYS A 88 -5.16 3.03 -13.45
N TYR A 89 -4.88 3.43 -12.21
CA TYR A 89 -5.13 2.57 -11.05
C TYR A 89 -6.59 2.56 -10.61
N ILE A 90 -7.34 3.64 -10.84
CA ILE A 90 -8.80 3.66 -10.65
C ILE A 90 -9.44 2.62 -11.57
N GLU A 91 -9.05 2.56 -12.83
CA GLU A 91 -9.55 1.58 -13.80
C GLU A 91 -9.07 0.17 -13.46
N LEU A 92 -7.76 -0.03 -13.26
CA LEU A 92 -7.15 -1.33 -13.00
C LEU A 92 -7.75 -2.04 -11.78
N LEU A 93 -7.96 -1.30 -10.69
CA LEU A 93 -8.49 -1.84 -9.43
C LEU A 93 -10.00 -1.65 -9.30
N GLN A 94 -10.66 -1.14 -10.33
CA GLN A 94 -12.11 -0.88 -10.34
C GLN A 94 -12.55 -0.08 -9.08
N ILE A 95 -11.83 1.01 -8.79
CA ILE A 95 -12.13 1.88 -7.65
C ILE A 95 -13.42 2.65 -7.96
N LYS A 96 -14.47 2.44 -7.16
CA LYS A 96 -15.74 3.16 -7.31
C LYS A 96 -15.61 4.55 -6.70
N THR A 97 -15.46 5.54 -7.56
CA THR A 97 -15.35 6.96 -7.23
C THR A 97 -16.01 7.81 -8.31
N ALA A 98 -16.53 8.98 -7.96
CA ALA A 98 -17.10 9.92 -8.94
C ALA A 98 -16.02 10.54 -9.83
N SER A 99 -14.82 10.78 -9.27
CA SER A 99 -13.66 11.28 -10.00
C SER A 99 -12.38 11.00 -9.19
N ARG A 100 -11.21 11.18 -9.82
CA ARG A 100 -9.91 11.16 -9.12
C ARG A 100 -9.75 12.28 -8.08
N GLU A 101 -10.53 13.35 -8.19
CA GLU A 101 -10.51 14.48 -7.26
C GLU A 101 -11.48 14.32 -6.07
N THR A 102 -12.26 13.25 -6.04
CA THR A 102 -13.12 12.92 -4.88
C THR A 102 -12.24 12.72 -3.65
N LEU A 103 -12.63 13.29 -2.50
CA LEU A 103 -11.92 13.07 -1.23
C LEU A 103 -12.00 11.60 -0.83
N ILE A 104 -10.88 10.98 -0.48
CA ILE A 104 -10.85 9.55 -0.16
C ILE A 104 -11.72 9.22 1.05
N GLY A 105 -11.88 10.16 1.99
CA GLY A 105 -12.75 10.01 3.15
C GLY A 105 -14.21 9.73 2.81
N GLN A 106 -14.67 10.10 1.59
CA GLN A 106 -16.05 9.90 1.12
C GLN A 106 -16.28 8.50 0.51
N LEU A 107 -15.21 7.73 0.27
CA LEU A 107 -15.30 6.39 -0.31
C LEU A 107 -15.68 5.35 0.76
N SER A 108 -16.31 4.24 0.30
CA SER A 108 -16.47 3.04 1.14
C SER A 108 -15.12 2.47 1.57
N GLY A 109 -15.11 1.73 2.69
CA GLY A 109 -13.90 1.12 3.21
C GLY A 109 -13.16 0.26 2.20
N GLY A 110 -13.87 -0.52 1.39
CA GLY A 110 -13.27 -1.34 0.34
C GLY A 110 -12.60 -0.50 -0.75
N ASN A 111 -13.21 0.61 -1.18
CA ASN A 111 -12.58 1.49 -2.16
C ASN A 111 -11.40 2.26 -1.58
N GLN A 112 -11.44 2.67 -0.30
CA GLN A 112 -10.28 3.22 0.41
C GLN A 112 -9.11 2.22 0.39
N GLN A 113 -9.39 0.94 0.67
CA GLN A 113 -8.39 -0.13 0.66
C GLN A 113 -7.74 -0.29 -0.72
N LYS A 114 -8.55 -0.27 -1.77
CA LYS A 114 -8.07 -0.31 -3.16
C LYS A 114 -7.19 0.91 -3.50
N VAL A 115 -7.50 2.10 -2.98
CA VAL A 115 -6.66 3.30 -3.16
C VAL A 115 -5.30 3.13 -2.48
N ILE A 116 -5.24 2.54 -1.28
CA ILE A 116 -3.96 2.27 -0.61
C ILE A 116 -3.15 1.23 -1.41
N LEU A 117 -3.77 0.18 -1.92
CA LEU A 117 -3.12 -0.77 -2.82
C LEU A 117 -2.58 -0.08 -4.08
N ALA A 118 -3.40 0.77 -4.71
CA ALA A 118 -2.99 1.57 -5.87
C ALA A 118 -1.74 2.42 -5.58
N ARG A 119 -1.67 3.05 -4.40
CA ARG A 119 -0.51 3.84 -3.94
C ARG A 119 0.78 3.04 -4.01
N TRP A 120 0.76 1.81 -3.51
CA TRP A 120 1.94 0.95 -3.48
C TRP A 120 2.23 0.38 -4.84
N LEU A 121 1.24 -0.12 -5.58
CA LEU A 121 1.43 -0.65 -6.92
C LEU A 121 1.98 0.40 -7.89
N ALA A 122 1.64 1.68 -7.70
CA ALA A 122 2.20 2.78 -8.48
C ALA A 122 3.71 2.95 -8.30
N THR A 123 4.29 2.47 -7.21
CA THR A 123 5.75 2.47 -7.00
C THR A 123 6.47 1.27 -7.62
N ASP A 124 5.74 0.34 -8.24
CA ASP A 124 6.22 -0.94 -8.76
C ASP A 124 7.06 -1.71 -7.73
N PRO A 125 6.48 -2.12 -6.60
CA PRO A 125 7.20 -2.78 -5.53
C PRO A 125 7.56 -4.22 -5.93
N GLU A 126 8.68 -4.73 -5.43
CA GLU A 126 9.05 -6.15 -5.51
C GLU A 126 8.46 -6.95 -4.36
N PHE A 127 8.23 -6.30 -3.21
CA PHE A 127 7.76 -6.91 -1.98
C PHE A 127 6.66 -6.07 -1.32
N LEU A 128 5.54 -6.71 -0.99
CA LEU A 128 4.40 -6.09 -0.33
C LEU A 128 4.08 -6.80 0.99
N ILE A 129 3.90 -6.02 2.03
CA ILE A 129 3.34 -6.47 3.31
C ILE A 129 1.89 -5.98 3.36
N LEU A 130 0.96 -6.91 3.44
CA LEU A 130 -0.48 -6.67 3.49
C LEU A 130 -0.98 -7.07 4.89
N ASP A 131 -1.17 -6.09 5.77
CA ASP A 131 -1.63 -6.33 7.13
C ASP A 131 -3.12 -6.09 7.23
N GLU A 132 -3.89 -7.17 7.45
CA GLU A 132 -5.35 -7.20 7.51
C GLU A 132 -6.02 -6.51 6.27
N PRO A 133 -5.63 -6.83 5.02
CA PRO A 133 -6.06 -6.08 3.85
C PRO A 133 -7.56 -6.17 3.57
N THR A 134 -8.24 -7.13 4.16
CA THR A 134 -9.66 -7.42 3.96
C THR A 134 -10.52 -7.08 5.17
N ARG A 135 -9.92 -6.57 6.24
CA ARG A 135 -10.62 -6.24 7.48
C ARG A 135 -11.62 -5.10 7.32
N GLY A 136 -12.86 -5.36 7.73
CA GLY A 136 -13.93 -4.35 7.77
C GLY A 136 -14.40 -3.87 6.40
N ILE A 137 -14.30 -4.73 5.38
CA ILE A 137 -14.82 -4.49 4.03
C ILE A 137 -15.86 -5.57 3.67
N ASP A 138 -16.65 -5.30 2.64
CA ASP A 138 -17.68 -6.25 2.17
C ASP A 138 -17.05 -7.47 1.46
N VAL A 139 -17.81 -8.58 1.45
CA VAL A 139 -17.37 -9.87 0.90
C VAL A 139 -16.96 -9.79 -0.58
N GLY A 140 -17.68 -9.00 -1.38
CA GLY A 140 -17.35 -8.82 -2.80
C GLY A 140 -15.98 -8.18 -2.98
N THR A 141 -15.71 -7.11 -2.26
CA THR A 141 -14.40 -6.43 -2.29
C THR A 141 -13.29 -7.30 -1.70
N LYS A 142 -13.55 -8.11 -0.66
CA LYS A 142 -12.58 -9.10 -0.16
C LYS A 142 -12.11 -10.03 -1.28
N THR A 143 -13.06 -10.64 -1.99
CA THR A 143 -12.76 -11.55 -3.11
C THR A 143 -11.94 -10.86 -4.21
N GLU A 144 -12.23 -9.60 -4.52
CA GLU A 144 -11.46 -8.83 -5.50
C GLU A 144 -10.01 -8.58 -5.05
N ILE A 145 -9.81 -8.25 -3.77
CA ILE A 145 -8.47 -8.04 -3.19
C ILE A 145 -7.69 -9.36 -3.17
N GLN A 146 -8.31 -10.47 -2.77
CA GLN A 146 -7.67 -11.79 -2.76
C GLN A 146 -7.22 -12.22 -4.16
N LYS A 147 -8.06 -12.04 -5.18
CA LYS A 147 -7.68 -12.29 -6.57
C LYS A 147 -6.48 -11.45 -7.01
N LEU A 148 -6.50 -10.15 -6.69
CA LEU A 148 -5.39 -9.26 -7.00
C LEU A 148 -4.08 -9.73 -6.34
N VAL A 149 -4.14 -10.18 -5.08
CA VAL A 149 -2.97 -10.71 -4.36
C VAL A 149 -2.39 -11.93 -5.07
N ILE A 150 -3.24 -12.86 -5.53
CA ILE A 150 -2.84 -14.04 -6.29
C ILE A 150 -2.20 -13.62 -7.62
N GLU A 151 -2.83 -12.71 -8.36
CA GLU A 151 -2.29 -12.19 -9.63
C GLU A 151 -0.91 -11.53 -9.45
N LEU A 152 -0.70 -10.78 -8.38
CA LEU A 152 0.60 -10.18 -8.07
C LEU A 152 1.66 -11.24 -7.76
N ALA A 153 1.29 -12.30 -7.02
CA ALA A 153 2.18 -13.43 -6.75
C ALA A 153 2.56 -14.17 -8.05
N ASP A 154 1.60 -14.40 -8.93
CA ASP A 154 1.83 -15.04 -10.25
C ASP A 154 2.72 -14.19 -11.15
N GLN A 155 2.71 -12.87 -10.99
CA GLN A 155 3.63 -11.94 -11.66
C GLN A 155 5.04 -11.91 -11.05
N GLY A 156 5.30 -12.73 -10.02
CA GLY A 156 6.60 -12.84 -9.36
C GLY A 156 6.83 -11.83 -8.24
N LYS A 157 5.82 -11.12 -7.78
CA LYS A 157 5.92 -10.25 -6.60
C LYS A 157 5.98 -11.10 -5.34
N SER A 158 6.81 -10.69 -4.37
CA SER A 158 6.85 -11.31 -3.06
C SER A 158 5.84 -10.64 -2.13
N LEU A 159 5.05 -11.43 -1.41
CA LEU A 159 3.95 -10.95 -0.59
C LEU A 159 3.98 -11.56 0.80
N ILE A 160 3.76 -10.75 1.84
CA ILE A 160 3.34 -11.22 3.16
C ILE A 160 1.89 -10.80 3.34
N PHE A 161 1.01 -11.78 3.58
CA PHE A 161 -0.40 -11.55 3.87
C PHE A 161 -0.66 -11.92 5.33
N ILE A 162 -1.06 -10.95 6.13
CA ILE A 162 -1.40 -11.13 7.55
C ILE A 162 -2.92 -11.00 7.66
N SER A 163 -3.57 -12.03 8.18
CA SER A 163 -5.01 -12.03 8.45
C SER A 163 -5.33 -12.65 9.80
N SER A 164 -6.35 -12.14 10.45
CA SER A 164 -7.00 -12.74 11.61
C SER A 164 -8.19 -13.64 11.24
N GLU A 165 -8.65 -13.60 10.00
CA GLU A 165 -9.75 -14.41 9.49
C GLU A 165 -9.19 -15.73 8.92
N ILE A 166 -9.70 -16.89 9.42
CA ILE A 166 -9.15 -18.22 9.11
C ILE A 166 -9.47 -18.67 7.66
N GLU A 167 -10.47 -18.07 7.04
CA GLU A 167 -10.96 -18.44 5.70
C GLU A 167 -10.36 -17.59 4.57
N GLU A 168 -9.32 -16.82 4.85
CA GLU A 168 -8.64 -15.94 3.86
C GLU A 168 -7.41 -16.54 3.19
#